data_9e2ce0a5dc339af8bb6a9d5f2fa9533a
#
_entry.id   9e2ce0a5dc339af8bb6a9d5f2fa9533a
#
_cell.length_a   1.000
_cell.length_b   1.000
_cell.length_c   1.000
_cell.angle_alpha   90.00
_cell.angle_beta   90.00
_cell.angle_gamma   90.00
#
_symmetry.space_group_name_H-M   'P 1'
#
loop_
_entity.id
_entity.type
_entity.pdbx_description
1 polymer ?
#
loop_
_entity_poly.entity_id
_entity_poly.type
_entity_poly.pdbx_seq_one_letter_code
_entity_poly.pdbx_strand_id
1 'polypeptide(L)'
;FRILIPLAVMCGIFIINGVYPFGDESFMHSDMYHQYVPFLSEMQSKLKSRDSLFYSWNVGIGSNFLALYGYYMASPFNWLVVLVPDSLLIEFMTWLVALKIGLCGFTFCFYLTRHFKTKSFVLVPFAIFYALSGFLAAYNWNVMWLDCIVLFPLIAVGLEALVNEGKYKLYCISLA
;
A
#
# COMPACT_ATOMS: atom_id res chain seq x y z
N PHE A 1 -1.49 -1.06 -18.45
CA PHE A 1 -2.19 0.22 -18.68
C PHE A 1 -3.05 0.66 -17.49
N ARG A 2 -3.83 -0.23 -16.85
CA ARG A 2 -4.82 0.15 -15.82
C ARG A 2 -4.25 0.56 -14.47
N ILE A 3 -3.08 0.06 -14.10
CA ILE A 3 -2.31 0.48 -12.92
C ILE A 3 -1.55 1.79 -13.19
N LEU A 4 -1.13 1.98 -14.45
CA LEU A 4 -0.26 3.10 -14.83
C LEU A 4 -0.97 4.45 -14.74
N ILE A 5 -2.29 4.51 -14.94
CA ILE A 5 -3.01 5.79 -14.95
C ILE A 5 -3.10 6.39 -13.54
N PRO A 6 -3.58 5.69 -12.49
CA PRO A 6 -3.54 6.23 -11.13
C PRO A 6 -2.11 6.54 -10.66
N LEU A 7 -1.14 5.70 -11.02
CA LEU A 7 0.26 5.96 -10.70
C LEU A 7 0.80 7.20 -11.40
N ALA A 8 0.46 7.41 -12.68
CA ALA A 8 0.84 8.61 -13.44
C ALA A 8 0.23 9.88 -12.85
N VAL A 9 -1.02 9.81 -12.36
CA VAL A 9 -1.65 10.94 -11.65
C VAL A 9 -0.89 11.24 -10.35
N MET A 10 -0.49 10.22 -9.59
CA MET A 10 0.34 10.41 -8.39
C MET A 10 1.70 11.02 -8.72
N CYS A 11 2.36 10.56 -9.79
CA CYS A 11 3.59 11.18 -10.28
C CYS A 11 3.38 12.65 -10.66
N GLY A 12 2.26 12.97 -11.32
CA GLY A 12 1.89 14.36 -11.63
C GLY A 12 1.72 15.21 -10.38
N ILE A 13 1.08 14.68 -9.34
CA ILE A 13 0.95 15.34 -8.04
C ILE A 13 2.33 15.56 -7.42
N PHE A 14 3.23 14.57 -7.46
CA PHE A 14 4.58 14.69 -6.94
C PHE A 14 5.40 15.74 -7.69
N ILE A 15 5.29 15.81 -9.02
CA ILE A 15 5.95 16.85 -9.83
C ILE A 15 5.48 18.25 -9.43
N ILE A 16 4.16 18.45 -9.32
CA ILE A 16 3.58 19.76 -8.99
C ILE A 16 3.98 20.22 -7.59
N ASN A 17 4.10 19.30 -6.65
CA ASN A 17 4.46 19.59 -5.26
C ASN A 17 5.96 19.48 -4.97
N GLY A 18 6.80 19.25 -5.97
CA GLY A 18 8.25 19.15 -5.78
C GLY A 18 8.69 17.97 -4.90
N VAL A 19 7.92 16.89 -4.88
CA VAL A 19 8.25 15.68 -4.10
C VAL A 19 9.34 14.87 -4.81
N TYR A 20 10.31 14.36 -4.06
CA TYR A 20 11.38 13.52 -4.59
C TYR A 20 10.86 12.40 -5.53
N PRO A 21 11.50 12.13 -6.69
CA PRO A 21 12.76 12.69 -7.21
C PRO A 21 12.61 13.98 -8.03
N PHE A 22 11.45 14.60 -8.03
CA PHE A 22 11.14 15.79 -8.83
C PHE A 22 11.46 17.11 -8.12
N GLY A 23 11.86 17.05 -6.85
CA GLY A 23 12.27 18.16 -6.00
C GLY A 23 12.74 17.65 -4.64
N ASP A 24 12.90 18.54 -3.67
CA ASP A 24 13.46 18.26 -2.35
C ASP A 24 12.39 18.08 -1.26
N GLU A 25 11.09 18.18 -1.65
CA GLU A 25 10.01 18.05 -0.69
C GLU A 25 9.70 16.58 -0.38
N SER A 26 9.23 16.35 0.85
CA SER A 26 8.80 15.04 1.32
C SER A 26 7.28 14.91 1.27
N PHE A 27 6.78 13.75 0.87
CA PHE A 27 5.35 13.42 0.91
C PHE A 27 4.86 13.05 2.32
N MET A 28 5.80 12.96 3.29
CA MET A 28 5.47 12.51 4.64
C MET A 28 4.65 13.53 5.42
N HIS A 29 3.60 13.05 6.07
CA HIS A 29 2.77 13.83 6.97
C HIS A 29 2.15 12.95 8.06
N SER A 30 1.66 13.57 9.13
CA SER A 30 1.02 12.90 10.25
C SER A 30 1.87 11.74 10.80
N ASP A 31 1.28 10.59 11.05
CA ASP A 31 1.93 9.42 11.64
C ASP A 31 2.97 8.74 10.75
N MET A 32 3.06 9.10 9.46
CA MET A 32 4.13 8.59 8.60
C MET A 32 5.50 8.93 9.18
N TYR A 33 5.67 10.15 9.65
CA TYR A 33 6.93 10.63 10.24
C TYR A 33 7.16 10.06 11.63
N HIS A 34 6.15 10.09 12.50
CA HIS A 34 6.30 9.75 13.92
C HIS A 34 6.24 8.23 14.20
N GLN A 35 5.59 7.45 13.35
CA GLN A 35 5.35 6.01 13.60
C GLN A 35 5.88 5.14 12.47
N TYR A 36 5.37 5.29 11.25
CA TYR A 36 5.65 4.32 10.18
C TYR A 36 7.12 4.30 9.76
N VAL A 37 7.76 5.44 9.57
CA VAL A 37 9.18 5.49 9.16
C VAL A 37 10.11 4.97 10.25
N PRO A 38 9.99 5.34 11.54
CA PRO A 38 10.79 4.74 12.62
C PRO A 38 10.60 3.23 12.73
N PHE A 39 9.37 2.74 12.63
CA PHE A 39 9.11 1.30 12.72
C PHE A 39 9.65 0.54 11.50
N LEU A 40 9.55 1.12 10.31
CA LEU A 40 10.08 0.55 9.09
C LEU A 40 11.63 0.56 9.09
N SER A 41 12.25 1.60 9.66
CA SER A 41 13.70 1.68 9.88
C SER A 41 14.18 0.57 10.83
N GLU A 42 13.48 0.35 11.93
CA GLU A 42 13.80 -0.74 12.85
C GLU A 42 13.63 -2.10 12.19
N MET A 43 12.54 -2.31 11.44
CA MET A 43 12.33 -3.53 10.65
C MET A 43 13.47 -3.75 9.66
N GLN A 44 13.87 -2.74 8.93
CA GLN A 44 14.96 -2.79 7.97
C GLN A 44 16.29 -3.19 8.64
N SER A 45 16.63 -2.52 9.76
CA SER A 45 17.82 -2.81 10.54
C SER A 45 17.85 -4.26 11.00
N LYS A 46 16.76 -4.74 11.59
CA LYS A 46 16.64 -6.14 12.05
C LYS A 46 16.78 -7.15 10.92
N LEU A 47 16.16 -6.89 9.78
CA LEU A 47 16.23 -7.78 8.63
C LEU A 47 17.64 -7.81 8.00
N LYS A 48 18.32 -6.65 7.92
CA LYS A 48 19.69 -6.56 7.40
C LYS A 48 20.71 -7.21 8.33
N SER A 49 20.56 -7.04 9.65
CA SER A 49 21.42 -7.63 10.67
C SER A 49 21.07 -9.09 11.00
N ARG A 50 19.95 -9.62 10.47
CA ARG A 50 19.36 -10.92 10.82
C ARG A 50 19.06 -11.05 12.32
N ASP A 51 18.68 -9.95 12.95
CA ASP A 51 18.26 -9.92 14.34
C ASP A 51 16.82 -10.43 14.52
N SER A 52 16.49 -10.77 15.76
CA SER A 52 15.16 -11.29 16.12
C SER A 52 14.06 -10.24 15.89
N LEU A 53 12.98 -10.65 15.25
CA LEU A 53 11.77 -9.84 15.08
C LEU A 53 10.83 -9.88 16.29
N PHE A 54 11.16 -10.67 17.34
CA PHE A 54 10.27 -10.80 18.50
C PHE A 54 10.30 -9.59 19.43
N TYR A 55 11.47 -8.98 19.61
CA TYR A 55 11.65 -7.89 20.57
C TYR A 55 12.58 -6.80 20.00
N SER A 56 12.32 -5.55 20.37
CA SER A 56 13.21 -4.43 20.07
C SER A 56 13.41 -3.55 21.29
N TRP A 57 14.66 -3.17 21.56
CA TRP A 57 15.04 -2.17 22.54
C TRP A 57 14.95 -0.74 22.01
N ASN A 58 14.91 -0.58 20.68
CA ASN A 58 14.89 0.71 20.01
C ASN A 58 13.48 1.35 19.91
N VAL A 59 12.45 0.61 20.35
CA VAL A 59 11.07 1.10 20.32
C VAL A 59 10.60 1.33 21.77
N GLY A 60 10.39 2.59 22.11
CA GLY A 60 10.08 2.99 23.50
C GLY A 60 11.23 2.63 24.46
N ILE A 61 10.90 1.98 25.58
CA ILE A 61 11.88 1.42 26.57
C ILE A 61 12.03 -0.11 26.36
N GLY A 62 11.78 -0.59 25.15
CA GLY A 62 11.72 -2.01 24.80
C GLY A 62 10.28 -2.50 24.62
N SER A 63 10.02 -3.15 23.50
CA SER A 63 8.67 -3.62 23.16
C SER A 63 8.67 -4.94 22.40
N ASN A 64 7.52 -5.61 22.41
CA ASN A 64 7.24 -6.75 21.54
C ASN A 64 7.15 -6.27 20.09
N PHE A 65 8.25 -6.44 19.35
CA PHE A 65 8.33 -5.97 17.97
C PHE A 65 7.43 -6.79 17.02
N LEU A 66 7.21 -8.06 17.31
CA LEU A 66 6.32 -8.90 16.49
C LEU A 66 4.86 -8.40 16.53
N ALA A 67 4.39 -7.94 17.69
CA ALA A 67 3.07 -7.34 17.81
C ALA A 67 2.98 -6.01 17.03
N LEU A 68 4.03 -5.19 17.09
CA LEU A 68 4.15 -3.96 16.32
C LEU A 68 4.19 -4.23 14.82
N TYR A 69 4.97 -5.23 14.40
CA TYR A 69 5.02 -5.71 13.03
C TYR A 69 3.62 -6.13 12.54
N GLY A 70 2.92 -6.96 13.31
CA GLY A 70 1.57 -7.45 12.95
C GLY A 70 0.56 -6.33 12.79
N TYR A 71 0.68 -5.25 13.58
CA TYR A 71 -0.23 -4.10 13.50
C TYR A 71 0.11 -3.12 12.38
N TYR A 72 1.39 -2.70 12.26
CA TYR A 72 1.78 -1.61 11.35
C TYR A 72 2.44 -2.08 10.05
N MET A 73 3.10 -3.23 10.04
CA MET A 73 4.09 -3.56 9.00
C MET A 73 3.87 -4.90 8.31
N ALA A 74 2.76 -5.61 8.58
CA ALA A 74 2.50 -6.94 8.02
C ALA A 74 2.20 -6.97 6.51
N SER A 75 2.38 -5.85 5.82
CA SER A 75 2.26 -5.76 4.36
C SER A 75 3.43 -6.48 3.67
N PRO A 76 3.17 -7.33 2.65
CA PRO A 76 4.24 -7.94 1.88
C PRO A 76 5.12 -6.91 1.15
N PHE A 77 4.58 -5.74 0.82
CA PHE A 77 5.35 -4.66 0.18
C PHE A 77 6.38 -4.03 1.12
N ASN A 78 6.15 -4.06 2.43
CA ASN A 78 7.09 -3.50 3.40
C ASN A 78 8.42 -4.28 3.45
N TRP A 79 8.42 -5.56 3.08
CA TRP A 79 9.65 -6.36 3.00
C TRP A 79 10.62 -5.85 1.93
N LEU A 80 10.15 -5.10 0.94
CA LEU A 80 11.01 -4.46 -0.06
C LEU A 80 11.98 -3.44 0.55
N VAL A 81 11.72 -2.99 1.79
CA VAL A 81 12.60 -2.08 2.53
C VAL A 81 14.04 -2.61 2.68
N VAL A 82 14.22 -3.92 2.72
CA VAL A 82 15.54 -4.55 2.84
C VAL A 82 16.46 -4.20 1.66
N LEU A 83 15.88 -3.97 0.48
CA LEU A 83 16.58 -3.64 -0.75
C LEU A 83 16.97 -2.17 -0.84
N VAL A 84 16.47 -1.34 0.06
CA VAL A 84 16.61 0.11 0.02
C VAL A 84 17.81 0.54 0.87
N PRO A 85 18.63 1.49 0.43
CA PRO A 85 19.61 2.17 1.29
C PRO A 85 18.93 2.91 2.45
N ASP A 86 19.55 2.96 3.62
CA ASP A 86 18.98 3.60 4.81
C ASP A 86 18.69 5.11 4.58
N SER A 87 19.48 5.75 3.73
CA SER A 87 19.33 7.16 3.34
C SER A 87 18.10 7.43 2.47
N LEU A 88 17.47 6.41 1.87
CA LEU A 88 16.31 6.54 0.97
C LEU A 88 15.03 5.97 1.58
N LEU A 89 14.96 5.84 2.89
CA LEU A 89 13.82 5.26 3.57
C LEU A 89 12.54 6.11 3.45
N ILE A 90 12.70 7.43 3.47
CA ILE A 90 11.62 8.40 3.32
C ILE A 90 11.04 8.34 1.90
N GLU A 91 11.92 8.31 0.92
CA GLU A 91 11.58 8.20 -0.50
C GLU A 91 10.90 6.86 -0.80
N PHE A 92 11.40 5.78 -0.19
CA PHE A 92 10.76 4.47 -0.27
C PHE A 92 9.32 4.51 0.23
N MET A 93 9.09 5.15 1.38
CA MET A 93 7.74 5.29 1.94
C MET A 93 6.82 6.06 0.98
N THR A 94 7.31 7.15 0.39
CA THR A 94 6.57 7.93 -0.61
C THR A 94 6.15 7.06 -1.81
N TRP A 95 7.08 6.29 -2.36
CA TRP A 95 6.80 5.41 -3.49
C TRP A 95 5.96 4.20 -3.12
N LEU A 96 6.06 3.72 -1.88
CA LEU A 96 5.21 2.66 -1.35
C LEU A 96 3.73 3.09 -1.34
N VAL A 97 3.45 4.31 -0.89
CA VAL A 97 2.08 4.88 -0.92
C VAL A 97 1.59 5.03 -2.36
N ALA A 98 2.40 5.59 -3.25
CA ALA A 98 2.05 5.74 -4.65
C ALA A 98 1.75 4.39 -5.33
N LEU A 99 2.57 3.37 -5.05
CA LEU A 99 2.36 2.00 -5.53
C LEU A 99 1.02 1.44 -5.05
N LYS A 100 0.72 1.56 -3.74
CA LYS A 100 -0.54 1.06 -3.17
C LYS A 100 -1.75 1.78 -3.75
N ILE A 101 -1.69 3.10 -3.97
CA ILE A 101 -2.75 3.86 -4.64
C ILE A 101 -2.94 3.35 -6.09
N GLY A 102 -1.84 3.12 -6.82
CA GLY A 102 -1.89 2.53 -8.16
C GLY A 102 -2.54 1.14 -8.16
N LEU A 103 -2.22 0.31 -7.16
CA LEU A 103 -2.81 -1.01 -6.97
C LEU A 103 -4.31 -0.94 -6.63
N CYS A 104 -4.76 0.04 -5.84
CA CYS A 104 -6.19 0.28 -5.59
C CYS A 104 -6.95 0.46 -6.91
N GLY A 105 -6.45 1.31 -7.79
CA GLY A 105 -7.07 1.51 -9.11
C GLY A 105 -7.04 0.25 -9.98
N PHE A 106 -5.95 -0.49 -9.94
CA PHE A 106 -5.82 -1.74 -10.69
C PHE A 106 -6.82 -2.81 -10.21
N THR A 107 -6.88 -3.08 -8.91
CA THR A 107 -7.76 -4.10 -8.35
C THR A 107 -9.23 -3.75 -8.52
N PHE A 108 -9.59 -2.47 -8.37
CA PHE A 108 -10.96 -2.02 -8.62
C PHE A 108 -11.33 -2.12 -10.12
N CYS A 109 -10.43 -1.76 -11.03
CA CYS A 109 -10.66 -1.96 -12.45
C CYS A 109 -10.79 -3.44 -12.82
N PHE A 110 -10.03 -4.31 -12.15
CA PHE A 110 -10.15 -5.76 -12.31
C PHE A 110 -11.53 -6.24 -11.85
N TYR A 111 -12.00 -5.78 -10.67
CA TYR A 111 -13.34 -6.06 -10.17
C TYR A 111 -14.41 -5.64 -11.18
N LEU A 112 -14.42 -4.38 -11.63
CA LEU A 112 -15.39 -3.88 -12.60
C LEU A 112 -15.39 -4.69 -13.91
N THR A 113 -14.20 -5.09 -14.38
CA THR A 113 -14.05 -5.90 -15.59
C THR A 113 -14.71 -7.28 -15.43
N ARG A 114 -14.58 -7.88 -14.24
CA ARG A 114 -15.18 -9.19 -13.93
C ARG A 114 -16.67 -9.07 -13.73
N HIS A 115 -17.10 -8.09 -12.96
CA HIS A 115 -18.51 -7.86 -12.62
C HIS A 115 -19.36 -7.57 -13.88
N PHE A 116 -18.94 -6.57 -14.67
CA PHE A 116 -19.65 -6.19 -15.90
C PHE A 116 -19.31 -7.03 -17.13
N LYS A 117 -18.41 -8.00 -17.00
CA LYS A 117 -17.94 -8.87 -18.09
C LYS A 117 -17.50 -8.10 -19.34
N THR A 118 -16.90 -6.92 -19.17
CA THR A 118 -16.45 -6.04 -20.25
C THR A 118 -15.02 -5.57 -20.03
N LYS A 119 -14.31 -5.28 -21.12
CA LYS A 119 -12.94 -4.72 -21.10
C LYS A 119 -12.91 -3.26 -21.57
N SER A 120 -14.06 -2.59 -21.56
CA SER A 120 -14.20 -1.20 -22.04
C SER A 120 -13.30 -0.24 -21.25
N PHE A 121 -12.76 0.75 -21.96
CA PHE A 121 -12.00 1.85 -21.34
C PHE A 121 -12.88 2.76 -20.48
N VAL A 122 -14.20 2.73 -20.64
CA VAL A 122 -15.15 3.46 -19.78
C VAL A 122 -15.02 3.08 -18.29
N LEU A 123 -14.45 1.91 -17.97
CA LEU A 123 -14.19 1.50 -16.59
C LEU A 123 -13.02 2.24 -15.93
N VAL A 124 -12.12 2.85 -16.71
CA VAL A 124 -10.90 3.49 -16.20
C VAL A 124 -11.20 4.70 -15.32
N PRO A 125 -12.09 5.64 -15.67
CA PRO A 125 -12.46 6.74 -14.79
C PRO A 125 -12.95 6.29 -13.42
N PHE A 126 -13.74 5.23 -13.34
CA PHE A 126 -14.22 4.69 -12.06
C PHE A 126 -13.08 4.11 -11.22
N ALA A 127 -12.10 3.46 -11.85
CA ALA A 127 -10.89 3.01 -11.16
C ALA A 127 -10.06 4.17 -10.60
N ILE A 128 -9.98 5.28 -11.34
CA ILE A 128 -9.32 6.50 -10.88
C ILE A 128 -10.08 7.11 -9.70
N PHE A 129 -11.41 7.20 -9.77
CA PHE A 129 -12.23 7.72 -8.66
C PHE A 129 -12.09 6.88 -7.38
N TYR A 130 -11.94 5.55 -7.51
CA TYR A 130 -11.66 4.70 -6.37
C TYR A 130 -10.27 4.96 -5.79
N ALA A 131 -9.23 4.97 -6.64
CA ALA A 131 -7.84 5.15 -6.25
C ALA A 131 -7.54 6.55 -5.69
N LEU A 132 -8.27 7.58 -6.14
CA LEU A 132 -8.11 8.97 -5.73
C LEU A 132 -9.35 9.47 -4.97
N SER A 133 -10.03 8.56 -4.26
CA SER A 133 -11.18 8.92 -3.43
C SER A 133 -10.78 9.88 -2.32
N GLY A 134 -11.75 10.66 -1.82
CA GLY A 134 -11.53 11.56 -0.70
C GLY A 134 -10.97 10.88 0.54
N PHE A 135 -11.32 9.60 0.77
CA PHE A 135 -10.73 8.81 1.85
C PHE A 135 -9.22 8.60 1.64
N LEU A 136 -8.80 8.16 0.45
CA LEU A 136 -7.37 7.96 0.15
C LEU A 136 -6.60 9.29 0.14
N ALA A 137 -7.21 10.38 -0.34
CA ALA A 137 -6.61 11.70 -0.28
C ALA A 137 -6.35 12.17 1.16
N ALA A 138 -7.27 11.91 2.09
CA ALA A 138 -7.20 12.34 3.48
C ALA A 138 -6.36 11.41 4.38
N TYR A 139 -6.38 10.10 4.12
CA TYR A 139 -5.84 9.08 5.01
C TYR A 139 -4.73 8.21 4.38
N ASN A 140 -4.09 8.65 3.29
CA ASN A 140 -2.99 7.91 2.65
C ASN A 140 -1.77 7.70 3.57
N TRP A 141 -1.64 8.50 4.62
CA TRP A 141 -0.61 8.34 5.66
C TRP A 141 -0.82 7.09 6.52
N ASN A 142 -2.03 6.54 6.61
CA ASN A 142 -2.30 5.26 7.25
C ASN A 142 -1.94 4.09 6.32
N VAL A 143 -0.66 3.87 6.14
CA VAL A 143 -0.09 2.95 5.14
C VAL A 143 -0.60 1.52 5.29
N MET A 144 -0.90 1.06 6.52
CA MET A 144 -1.47 -0.26 6.80
C MET A 144 -2.91 -0.42 6.27
N TRP A 145 -3.70 0.66 6.23
CA TRP A 145 -5.08 0.58 5.71
C TRP A 145 -5.14 0.50 4.18
N LEU A 146 -4.08 0.96 3.50
CA LEU A 146 -4.03 0.94 2.04
C LEU A 146 -4.07 -0.49 1.49
N ASP A 147 -3.48 -1.47 2.20
CA ASP A 147 -3.54 -2.88 1.79
C ASP A 147 -4.98 -3.41 1.82
N CYS A 148 -5.74 -3.06 2.85
CA CYS A 148 -7.16 -3.43 2.93
C CYS A 148 -7.96 -2.85 1.75
N ILE A 149 -7.67 -1.61 1.35
CA ILE A 149 -8.34 -0.96 0.21
C ILE A 149 -7.92 -1.61 -1.12
N VAL A 150 -6.65 -2.00 -1.25
CA VAL A 150 -6.16 -2.79 -2.41
C VAL A 150 -6.85 -4.14 -2.51
N LEU A 151 -7.02 -4.83 -1.37
CA LEU A 151 -7.58 -6.18 -1.33
C LEU A 151 -9.11 -6.20 -1.44
N PHE A 152 -9.81 -5.15 -1.01
CA PHE A 152 -11.27 -5.10 -0.98
C PHE A 152 -11.94 -5.46 -2.32
N PRO A 153 -11.51 -4.93 -3.49
CA PRO A 153 -12.06 -5.34 -4.78
C PRO A 153 -11.79 -6.81 -5.12
N LEU A 154 -10.67 -7.38 -4.69
CA LEU A 154 -10.37 -8.81 -4.90
C LEU A 154 -11.26 -9.70 -4.03
N ILE A 155 -11.53 -9.28 -2.79
CA ILE A 155 -12.49 -9.94 -1.90
C ILE A 155 -13.88 -9.94 -2.54
N ALA A 156 -14.32 -8.82 -3.12
CA ALA A 156 -15.61 -8.73 -3.80
C ALA A 156 -15.69 -9.68 -5.02
N VAL A 157 -14.64 -9.75 -5.86
CA VAL A 157 -14.57 -10.74 -6.96
C VAL A 157 -14.62 -12.15 -6.42
N GLY A 158 -13.88 -12.43 -5.35
CA GLY A 158 -13.85 -13.74 -4.69
C GLY A 158 -15.22 -14.14 -4.15
N LEU A 159 -15.91 -13.21 -3.52
CA LEU A 159 -17.27 -13.43 -2.99
C LEU A 159 -18.28 -13.70 -4.12
N GLU A 160 -18.24 -12.92 -5.21
CA GLU A 160 -19.09 -13.17 -6.37
C GLU A 160 -18.83 -14.55 -6.99
N ALA A 161 -17.56 -14.95 -7.10
CA ALA A 161 -17.18 -16.27 -7.60
C ALA A 161 -17.64 -17.39 -6.64
N LEU A 162 -17.58 -17.17 -5.33
CA LEU A 162 -18.09 -18.11 -4.34
C LEU A 162 -19.60 -18.31 -4.47
N VAL A 163 -20.35 -17.20 -4.52
CA VAL A 163 -21.83 -17.24 -4.54
C VAL A 163 -22.37 -17.79 -5.88
N ASN A 164 -21.80 -17.36 -7.01
CA ASN A 164 -22.32 -17.70 -8.33
C ASN A 164 -21.76 -19.01 -8.92
N GLU A 165 -20.53 -19.37 -8.53
CA GLU A 165 -19.79 -20.48 -9.16
C GLU A 165 -19.29 -21.54 -8.16
N GLY A 166 -19.49 -21.37 -6.85
CA GLY A 166 -18.96 -22.24 -5.81
C GLY A 166 -17.43 -22.19 -5.64
N LYS A 167 -16.75 -21.19 -6.22
CA LYS A 167 -15.30 -21.06 -6.22
C LYS A 167 -14.81 -20.20 -5.06
N TYR A 168 -14.26 -20.83 -4.02
CA TYR A 168 -13.86 -20.16 -2.77
C TYR A 168 -12.41 -19.68 -2.72
N LYS A 169 -11.52 -20.18 -3.59
CA LYS A 169 -10.07 -19.96 -3.46
C LYS A 169 -9.66 -18.47 -3.42
N LEU A 170 -10.16 -17.66 -4.37
CA LEU A 170 -9.82 -16.25 -4.42
C LEU A 170 -10.34 -15.51 -3.19
N TYR A 171 -11.56 -15.84 -2.74
CA TYR A 171 -12.13 -15.25 -1.53
C TYR A 171 -11.27 -15.52 -0.30
N CYS A 172 -10.87 -16.77 -0.08
CA CYS A 172 -10.02 -17.14 1.05
C CYS A 172 -8.63 -16.49 0.99
N ILE A 173 -7.98 -16.47 -0.20
CA ILE A 173 -6.63 -15.88 -0.36
C ILE A 173 -6.66 -14.37 -0.17
N SER A 174 -7.72 -13.68 -0.59
CA SER A 174 -7.81 -12.23 -0.45
C SER A 174 -8.20 -11.76 0.95
N LEU A 175 -8.68 -12.66 1.81
CA LEU A 175 -9.00 -12.39 3.21
C LEU A 175 -7.85 -12.73 4.16
N ALA A 176 -6.99 -13.68 3.78
CA ALA A 176 -5.84 -14.11 4.59
C ALA A 176 -4.68 -13.12 4.53
#